data_787488794caff6c735e97e22310d8906
#
_entry.id   787488794caff6c735e97e22310d8906
#
_cell.length_a   1.000
_cell.length_b   1.000
_cell.length_c   1.000
_cell.angle_alpha   90.00
_cell.angle_beta   90.00
_cell.angle_gamma   90.00
#
_symmetry.space_group_name_H-M   'P 1'
#
loop_
_entity.id
_entity.type
_entity.pdbx_description
1 polymer ?
#
loop_
_entity_poly.entity_id
_entity_poly.type
_entity_poly.pdbx_seq_one_letter_code
_entity_poly.pdbx_strand_id
1 'polypeptide(L)'
;MQRSPAWYDEQYDNRARIPEHPAILKHWADASASAIGRSPALREIDYGDAAGERLDVFPAVRAGSPVLVYIHGGYWRALGKRDQSFVAPPFVDAGAMVVLPGYALCPAVGIEHIVLQLVRALAWVHRHASEHGGDPRRIVVAGHSAGGHLATMLTACDWRSVAPDLPADLVKAALSISGLYELEPLRHAPFLAPDLKLGRESARRLSPARFAPPGGSLVTVVGGEESEEFHRQAALIRQAWGASVIGAECIAQRNHMNVLHELVQADSPVHRWGLRLLGLQG
;
A
#
# COMPACT_ATOMS: atom_id res chain seq x y z
N MET A 1 -1.73 -25.17 -17.73
CA MET A 1 -3.18 -25.31 -17.90
C MET A 1 -3.84 -24.04 -17.39
N GLN A 2 -4.81 -23.48 -18.11
CA GLN A 2 -5.60 -22.36 -17.64
C GLN A 2 -6.57 -22.87 -16.55
N ARG A 3 -6.61 -22.23 -15.39
CA ARG A 3 -7.51 -22.57 -14.29
C ARG A 3 -8.95 -22.14 -14.63
N SER A 4 -9.95 -22.73 -13.96
CA SER A 4 -11.35 -22.32 -14.14
C SER A 4 -11.62 -20.92 -13.56
N PRO A 5 -12.60 -20.16 -14.04
CA PRO A 5 -13.00 -18.90 -13.44
C PRO A 5 -13.34 -19.02 -11.94
N ALA A 6 -14.03 -20.08 -11.54
CA ALA A 6 -14.36 -20.34 -10.13
C ALA A 6 -13.11 -20.53 -9.26
N TRP A 7 -12.04 -21.12 -9.80
CA TRP A 7 -10.78 -21.24 -9.08
C TRP A 7 -10.16 -19.86 -8.79
N TYR A 8 -10.22 -18.92 -9.75
CA TYR A 8 -9.73 -17.57 -9.50
C TYR A 8 -10.54 -16.82 -8.46
N ASP A 9 -11.87 -16.97 -8.46
CA ASP A 9 -12.71 -16.41 -7.39
C ASP A 9 -12.36 -17.02 -6.03
N GLU A 10 -12.20 -18.33 -5.95
CA GLU A 10 -11.77 -19.02 -4.72
C GLU A 10 -10.44 -18.47 -4.19
N GLN A 11 -9.48 -18.18 -5.08
CA GLN A 11 -8.16 -17.67 -4.69
C GLN A 11 -8.16 -16.20 -4.27
N TYR A 12 -8.99 -15.36 -4.88
CA TYR A 12 -8.93 -13.92 -4.71
C TYR A 12 -10.11 -13.31 -3.95
N ASP A 13 -11.28 -14.00 -3.82
CA ASP A 13 -12.38 -13.46 -3.03
C ASP A 13 -12.13 -13.64 -1.52
N ASN A 14 -11.34 -12.72 -0.99
CA ASN A 14 -10.99 -12.72 0.43
C ASN A 14 -12.21 -12.55 1.34
N ARG A 15 -13.31 -11.92 0.88
CA ARG A 15 -14.53 -11.81 1.70
C ARG A 15 -15.24 -13.13 1.81
N ALA A 16 -15.31 -13.91 0.74
CA ALA A 16 -15.86 -15.25 0.78
C ALA A 16 -15.01 -16.22 1.60
N ARG A 17 -13.68 -16.04 1.57
CA ARG A 17 -12.72 -16.87 2.33
C ARG A 17 -12.68 -16.58 3.83
N ILE A 18 -13.05 -15.38 4.24
CA ILE A 18 -12.91 -14.88 5.62
C ILE A 18 -14.30 -14.53 6.15
N PRO A 19 -15.05 -15.48 6.71
CA PRO A 19 -16.43 -15.24 7.18
C PRO A 19 -16.52 -14.12 8.23
N GLU A 20 -15.47 -13.93 9.03
CA GLU A 20 -15.37 -12.89 10.05
C GLU A 20 -15.04 -11.49 9.49
N HIS A 21 -14.89 -11.34 8.16
CA HIS A 21 -14.52 -10.06 7.55
C HIS A 21 -15.39 -8.86 7.97
N PRO A 22 -16.72 -9.00 8.22
CA PRO A 22 -17.52 -7.86 8.66
C PRO A 22 -17.07 -7.31 10.01
N ALA A 23 -16.70 -8.21 10.95
CA ALA A 23 -16.19 -7.82 12.27
C ALA A 23 -14.82 -7.14 12.17
N ILE A 24 -13.95 -7.64 11.29
CA ILE A 24 -12.62 -7.06 11.05
C ILE A 24 -12.77 -5.65 10.44
N LEU A 25 -13.61 -5.49 9.43
CA LEU A 25 -13.85 -4.18 8.79
C LEU A 25 -14.47 -3.17 9.78
N LYS A 26 -15.39 -3.63 10.62
CA LYS A 26 -15.94 -2.79 11.70
C LYS A 26 -14.85 -2.35 12.68
N HIS A 27 -14.00 -3.27 13.09
CA HIS A 27 -12.86 -2.96 13.98
C HIS A 27 -11.93 -1.91 13.33
N TRP A 28 -11.60 -2.04 12.05
CA TRP A 28 -10.81 -1.03 11.34
C TRP A 28 -11.48 0.35 11.35
N ALA A 29 -12.78 0.40 11.06
CA ALA A 29 -13.52 1.65 11.05
C ALA A 29 -13.56 2.31 12.43
N ASP A 30 -13.84 1.54 13.50
CA ASP A 30 -13.89 2.03 14.88
C ASP A 30 -12.49 2.52 15.34
N ALA A 31 -11.44 1.74 15.07
CA ALA A 31 -10.06 2.10 15.41
C ALA A 31 -9.60 3.34 14.62
N SER A 32 -9.97 3.45 13.35
CA SER A 32 -9.67 4.62 12.52
C SER A 32 -10.39 5.86 12.99
N ALA A 33 -11.67 5.78 13.34
CA ALA A 33 -12.42 6.89 13.92
C ALA A 33 -11.77 7.38 15.21
N SER A 34 -11.32 6.44 16.06
CA SER A 34 -10.58 6.77 17.30
C SER A 34 -9.24 7.44 17.01
N ALA A 35 -8.47 6.93 16.05
CA ALA A 35 -7.19 7.51 15.62
C ALA A 35 -7.36 8.96 15.12
N ILE A 36 -8.35 9.16 14.25
CA ILE A 36 -8.69 10.49 13.70
C ILE A 36 -9.13 11.46 14.81
N GLY A 37 -9.91 11.00 15.78
CA GLY A 37 -10.44 11.84 16.85
C GLY A 37 -9.37 12.29 17.87
N ARG A 38 -8.28 11.54 18.01
CA ARG A 38 -7.23 11.80 19.01
C ARG A 38 -5.99 12.49 18.45
N SER A 39 -5.84 12.54 17.13
CA SER A 39 -4.62 13.05 16.50
C SER A 39 -4.85 14.44 15.91
N PRO A 40 -3.86 15.36 16.00
CA PRO A 40 -3.91 16.67 15.34
C PRO A 40 -3.69 16.56 13.82
N ALA A 41 -4.42 15.64 13.17
CA ALA A 41 -4.28 15.39 11.76
C ALA A 41 -4.89 16.52 10.92
N LEU A 42 -4.15 16.98 9.91
CA LEU A 42 -4.66 17.81 8.83
C LEU A 42 -5.36 16.91 7.83
N ARG A 43 -6.60 17.18 7.50
CA ARG A 43 -7.44 16.29 6.70
C ARG A 43 -7.91 16.94 5.42
N GLU A 44 -8.18 16.10 4.41
CA GLU A 44 -8.75 16.52 3.12
C GLU A 44 -7.90 17.58 2.42
N ILE A 45 -6.57 17.46 2.51
CA ILE A 45 -5.64 18.33 1.78
C ILE A 45 -5.63 17.89 0.32
N ASP A 46 -5.93 18.82 -0.60
CA ASP A 46 -5.89 18.56 -2.03
C ASP A 46 -4.43 18.37 -2.50
N TYR A 47 -4.16 17.28 -3.20
CA TYR A 47 -2.87 17.05 -3.88
C TYR A 47 -3.02 17.09 -5.41
N GLY A 48 -4.23 17.26 -5.90
CA GLY A 48 -4.62 17.42 -7.28
C GLY A 48 -6.06 17.92 -7.40
N ASP A 49 -6.51 18.10 -8.64
CA ASP A 49 -7.79 18.80 -8.94
C ASP A 49 -9.00 17.85 -8.94
N ALA A 50 -8.78 16.52 -8.99
CA ALA A 50 -9.87 15.55 -9.10
C ALA A 50 -10.47 15.20 -7.71
N ALA A 51 -11.78 14.90 -7.72
CA ALA A 51 -12.49 14.42 -6.53
C ALA A 51 -11.91 13.11 -6.02
N GLY A 52 -11.17 12.97 -5.06
CA GLY A 52 -10.46 11.80 -4.54
C GLY A 52 -8.96 12.04 -4.44
N GLU A 53 -8.45 13.11 -5.07
CA GLU A 53 -7.07 13.55 -4.94
C GLU A 53 -6.86 14.36 -3.65
N ARG A 54 -7.19 13.74 -2.52
CA ARG A 54 -7.06 14.30 -1.18
C ARG A 54 -6.30 13.37 -0.27
N LEU A 55 -5.46 13.94 0.57
CA LEU A 55 -4.70 13.18 1.56
C LEU A 55 -4.93 13.73 2.97
N ASP A 56 -4.66 12.87 3.96
CA ASP A 56 -4.61 13.25 5.37
C ASP A 56 -3.16 13.20 5.84
N VAL A 57 -2.74 14.21 6.58
CA VAL A 57 -1.38 14.31 7.14
C VAL A 57 -1.46 14.24 8.65
N PHE A 58 -0.73 13.33 9.24
CA PHE A 58 -0.43 13.23 10.66
C PHE A 58 1.00 13.79 10.84
N PRO A 59 1.14 15.04 11.28
CA PRO A 59 2.42 15.71 11.32
C PRO A 59 3.36 15.09 12.35
N ALA A 60 4.65 15.14 12.08
CA ALA A 60 5.66 14.75 13.06
C ALA A 60 5.87 15.87 14.09
N VAL A 61 6.19 15.47 15.32
CA VAL A 61 6.51 16.42 16.42
C VAL A 61 7.86 17.13 16.17
N ARG A 62 8.79 16.44 15.52
CA ARG A 62 10.15 16.94 15.27
C ARG A 62 10.37 17.21 13.78
N ALA A 63 11.03 18.32 13.48
CA ALA A 63 11.46 18.58 12.12
C ALA A 63 12.50 17.55 11.64
N GLY A 64 12.47 17.20 10.34
CA GLY A 64 13.39 16.23 9.75
C GLY A 64 13.03 14.76 10.04
N SER A 65 11.84 14.49 10.53
CA SER A 65 11.33 13.13 10.77
C SER A 65 11.14 12.35 9.48
N PRO A 66 11.32 11.01 9.48
CA PRO A 66 11.01 10.21 8.31
C PRO A 66 9.51 10.26 7.98
N VAL A 67 9.18 10.00 6.73
CA VAL A 67 7.81 10.07 6.23
C VAL A 67 7.34 8.68 5.83
N LEU A 68 6.23 8.23 6.42
CA LEU A 68 5.49 7.05 6.00
C LEU A 68 4.29 7.47 5.15
N VAL A 69 4.22 7.03 3.90
CA VAL A 69 3.02 7.17 3.09
C VAL A 69 2.32 5.82 3.07
N TYR A 70 1.16 5.70 3.71
CA TYR A 70 0.40 4.45 3.75
C TYR A 70 -0.79 4.49 2.80
N ILE A 71 -0.88 3.47 1.94
CA ILE A 71 -1.87 3.35 0.86
C ILE A 71 -2.86 2.24 1.22
N HIS A 72 -4.15 2.58 1.27
CA HIS A 72 -5.20 1.62 1.63
C HIS A 72 -5.42 0.55 0.55
N GLY A 73 -5.98 -0.59 0.98
CA GLY A 73 -6.39 -1.69 0.11
C GLY A 73 -7.81 -1.54 -0.43
N GLY A 74 -8.42 -2.69 -0.81
CA GLY A 74 -9.82 -2.75 -1.27
C GLY A 74 -9.97 -3.03 -2.77
N TYR A 75 -9.05 -3.78 -3.37
CA TYR A 75 -9.07 -4.13 -4.81
C TYR A 75 -9.25 -2.94 -5.74
N TRP A 76 -8.71 -1.77 -5.42
CA TRP A 76 -8.84 -0.51 -6.18
C TRP A 76 -10.29 -0.08 -6.40
N ARG A 77 -11.30 -0.72 -5.79
CA ARG A 77 -12.73 -0.49 -6.01
C ARG A 77 -13.56 -0.25 -4.74
N ALA A 78 -12.93 -0.33 -3.58
CA ALA A 78 -13.59 -0.19 -2.29
C ALA A 78 -12.64 0.37 -1.24
N LEU A 79 -13.20 0.76 -0.10
CA LEU A 79 -12.51 1.38 1.01
C LEU A 79 -11.95 2.77 0.66
N GLY A 80 -11.35 3.40 1.65
CA GLY A 80 -10.71 4.70 1.52
C GLY A 80 -9.69 4.92 2.63
N LYS A 81 -8.96 6.02 2.57
CA LYS A 81 -7.94 6.39 3.56
C LYS A 81 -8.47 6.39 5.00
N ARG A 82 -9.74 6.75 5.19
CA ARG A 82 -10.38 6.82 6.52
C ARG A 82 -10.65 5.44 7.14
N ASP A 83 -10.81 4.40 6.33
CA ASP A 83 -11.07 3.05 6.83
C ASP A 83 -9.82 2.41 7.46
N GLN A 84 -8.63 2.92 7.12
CA GLN A 84 -7.37 2.40 7.58
C GLN A 84 -6.49 3.45 8.27
N SER A 85 -7.07 4.56 8.75
CA SER A 85 -6.32 5.61 9.47
C SER A 85 -5.74 5.13 10.80
N PHE A 86 -6.21 3.99 11.31
CA PHE A 86 -5.69 3.37 12.54
C PHE A 86 -4.20 2.98 12.44
N VAL A 87 -3.66 2.92 11.22
CA VAL A 87 -2.23 2.60 11.03
C VAL A 87 -1.31 3.77 11.39
N ALA A 88 -1.81 5.01 11.43
CA ALA A 88 -0.97 6.19 11.61
C ALA A 88 -0.41 6.36 13.04
N PRO A 89 -1.21 6.24 14.12
CA PRO A 89 -0.74 6.59 15.47
C PRO A 89 0.55 5.87 15.90
N PRO A 90 0.74 4.56 15.74
CA PRO A 90 1.96 3.90 16.20
C PRO A 90 3.24 4.44 15.55
N PHE A 91 3.16 4.87 14.29
CA PHE A 91 4.31 5.45 13.58
C PHE A 91 4.52 6.92 13.93
N VAL A 92 3.45 7.67 14.20
CA VAL A 92 3.54 9.05 14.70
C VAL A 92 4.17 9.06 16.10
N ASP A 93 3.74 8.17 16.98
CA ASP A 93 4.28 8.01 18.33
C ASP A 93 5.78 7.60 18.29
N ALA A 94 6.17 6.82 17.28
CA ALA A 94 7.57 6.48 17.03
C ALA A 94 8.38 7.63 16.39
N GLY A 95 7.75 8.75 16.03
CA GLY A 95 8.41 9.95 15.52
C GLY A 95 8.39 10.12 14.00
N ALA A 96 7.55 9.39 13.27
CA ALA A 96 7.35 9.61 11.84
C ALA A 96 6.27 10.66 11.57
N MET A 97 6.38 11.35 10.42
CA MET A 97 5.23 11.94 9.76
C MET A 97 4.49 10.84 9.00
N VAL A 98 3.15 10.78 9.10
CA VAL A 98 2.36 9.80 8.34
C VAL A 98 1.41 10.50 7.39
N VAL A 99 1.34 10.02 6.15
CA VAL A 99 0.44 10.53 5.11
C VAL A 99 -0.43 9.40 4.59
N LEU A 100 -1.72 9.66 4.50
CA LEU A 100 -2.72 8.72 3.97
C LEU A 100 -3.36 9.33 2.72
N PRO A 101 -2.89 9.01 1.51
CA PRO A 101 -3.53 9.47 0.28
C PRO A 101 -4.83 8.71 0.01
N GLY A 102 -5.88 9.44 -0.37
CA GLY A 102 -7.03 8.90 -1.07
C GLY A 102 -6.73 8.79 -2.57
N TYR A 103 -7.55 8.06 -3.28
CA TYR A 103 -7.51 7.93 -4.73
C TYR A 103 -8.90 7.54 -5.26
N ALA A 104 -9.16 7.79 -6.54
CA ALA A 104 -10.39 7.38 -7.20
C ALA A 104 -10.47 5.85 -7.32
N LEU A 105 -11.68 5.30 -7.43
CA LEU A 105 -11.90 3.85 -7.42
C LEU A 105 -12.39 3.34 -8.79
N CYS A 106 -12.05 2.10 -9.11
CA CYS A 106 -12.68 1.34 -10.17
C CYS A 106 -14.17 1.10 -9.83
N PRO A 107 -15.08 1.04 -10.80
CA PRO A 107 -14.85 1.15 -12.24
C PRO A 107 -14.89 2.58 -12.80
N ALA A 108 -14.99 3.61 -11.93
CA ALA A 108 -15.03 5.01 -12.39
C ALA A 108 -13.72 5.42 -13.11
N VAL A 109 -12.60 4.87 -12.65
CA VAL A 109 -11.28 5.00 -13.28
C VAL A 109 -10.60 3.64 -13.39
N GLY A 110 -9.56 3.51 -14.22
CA GLY A 110 -8.72 2.31 -14.27
C GLY A 110 -7.56 2.37 -13.26
N ILE A 111 -6.94 1.23 -12.97
CA ILE A 111 -5.80 1.13 -12.03
C ILE A 111 -4.63 2.02 -12.48
N GLU A 112 -4.38 2.16 -13.78
CA GLU A 112 -3.35 3.06 -14.32
C GLU A 112 -3.56 4.51 -13.87
N HIS A 113 -4.82 4.99 -13.91
CA HIS A 113 -5.18 6.33 -13.42
C HIS A 113 -4.90 6.46 -11.91
N ILE A 114 -5.23 5.43 -11.12
CA ILE A 114 -4.97 5.40 -9.68
C ILE A 114 -3.45 5.48 -9.39
N VAL A 115 -2.63 4.75 -10.14
CA VAL A 115 -1.16 4.84 -10.02
C VAL A 115 -0.69 6.27 -10.27
N LEU A 116 -1.19 6.94 -11.32
CA LEU A 116 -0.83 8.32 -11.64
C LEU A 116 -1.32 9.33 -10.57
N GLN A 117 -2.47 9.10 -9.95
CA GLN A 117 -2.91 9.90 -8.80
C GLN A 117 -1.92 9.78 -7.64
N LEU A 118 -1.48 8.57 -7.32
CA LEU A 118 -0.52 8.36 -6.24
C LEU A 118 0.88 8.88 -6.58
N VAL A 119 1.29 8.89 -7.84
CA VAL A 119 2.50 9.59 -8.29
C VAL A 119 2.40 11.09 -7.96
N ARG A 120 1.24 11.73 -8.24
CA ARG A 120 1.00 13.14 -7.86
C ARG A 120 1.01 13.33 -6.34
N ALA A 121 0.40 12.39 -5.59
CA ALA A 121 0.40 12.44 -4.13
C ALA A 121 1.81 12.41 -3.56
N LEU A 122 2.68 11.53 -4.07
CA LEU A 122 4.08 11.44 -3.63
C LEU A 122 4.89 12.68 -4.02
N ALA A 123 4.64 13.26 -5.20
CA ALA A 123 5.25 14.53 -5.61
C ALA A 123 4.83 15.68 -4.66
N TRP A 124 3.55 15.72 -4.27
CA TRP A 124 3.05 16.65 -3.26
C TRP A 124 3.75 16.43 -1.91
N VAL A 125 3.81 15.20 -1.43
CA VAL A 125 4.50 14.85 -0.18
C VAL A 125 5.96 15.32 -0.19
N HIS A 126 6.68 15.07 -1.28
CA HIS A 126 8.06 15.53 -1.41
C HIS A 126 8.19 17.04 -1.27
N ARG A 127 7.28 17.80 -1.87
CA ARG A 127 7.33 19.28 -1.86
C ARG A 127 6.90 19.90 -0.53
N HIS A 128 6.00 19.23 0.22
CA HIS A 128 5.33 19.80 1.40
C HIS A 128 5.68 19.10 2.72
N ALA A 129 6.43 17.98 2.72
CA ALA A 129 6.73 17.23 3.94
C ALA A 129 7.36 18.10 5.03
N SER A 130 8.26 19.02 4.66
CA SER A 130 8.96 19.89 5.61
C SER A 130 8.02 20.84 6.36
N GLU A 131 6.90 21.23 5.78
CA GLU A 131 5.87 22.07 6.41
C GLU A 131 5.16 21.36 7.57
N HIS A 132 5.24 20.01 7.58
CA HIS A 132 4.58 19.13 8.54
C HIS A 132 5.58 18.32 9.38
N GLY A 133 6.84 18.76 9.44
CA GLY A 133 7.88 18.11 10.23
C GLY A 133 8.58 16.93 9.55
N GLY A 134 8.20 16.55 8.33
CA GLY A 134 8.81 15.44 7.58
C GLY A 134 10.10 15.85 6.84
N ASP A 135 10.99 14.89 6.60
CA ASP A 135 12.13 15.03 5.69
C ASP A 135 11.76 14.47 4.31
N PRO A 136 11.65 15.30 3.26
CA PRO A 136 11.32 14.86 1.91
C PRO A 136 12.34 13.88 1.30
N ARG A 137 13.52 13.74 1.89
CA ARG A 137 14.55 12.79 1.47
C ARG A 137 14.42 11.42 2.13
N ARG A 138 13.45 11.22 3.03
CA ARG A 138 13.26 10.01 3.84
C ARG A 138 11.84 9.47 3.72
N ILE A 139 11.37 9.29 2.47
CA ILE A 139 10.01 8.81 2.19
C ILE A 139 10.03 7.29 2.02
N VAL A 140 9.21 6.61 2.83
CA VAL A 140 8.92 5.18 2.75
C VAL A 140 7.43 5.03 2.43
N VAL A 141 7.09 4.09 1.57
CA VAL A 141 5.70 3.78 1.24
C VAL A 141 5.31 2.44 1.86
N ALA A 142 4.08 2.33 2.34
CA ALA A 142 3.53 1.06 2.79
C ALA A 142 2.10 0.91 2.27
N GLY A 143 1.63 -0.33 2.19
CA GLY A 143 0.25 -0.55 1.82
C GLY A 143 -0.17 -2.01 1.97
N HIS A 144 -1.47 -2.22 2.03
CA HIS A 144 -2.07 -3.53 2.18
C HIS A 144 -2.85 -3.93 0.92
N SER A 145 -2.72 -5.17 0.47
CA SER A 145 -3.47 -5.72 -0.66
C SER A 145 -3.26 -4.88 -1.95
N ALA A 146 -4.31 -4.29 -2.52
CA ALA A 146 -4.20 -3.32 -3.62
C ALA A 146 -3.26 -2.15 -3.27
N GLY A 147 -3.23 -1.70 -2.00
CA GLY A 147 -2.28 -0.69 -1.52
C GLY A 147 -0.83 -1.20 -1.54
N GLY A 148 -0.60 -2.48 -1.25
CA GLY A 148 0.70 -3.12 -1.37
C GLY A 148 1.21 -3.18 -2.81
N HIS A 149 0.31 -3.47 -3.76
CA HIS A 149 0.60 -3.33 -5.19
C HIS A 149 1.01 -1.90 -5.54
N LEU A 150 0.18 -0.91 -5.14
CA LEU A 150 0.42 0.51 -5.43
C LEU A 150 1.74 1.01 -4.82
N ALA A 151 2.05 0.62 -3.58
CA ALA A 151 3.34 0.94 -2.95
C ALA A 151 4.52 0.37 -3.75
N THR A 152 4.38 -0.85 -4.25
CA THR A 152 5.41 -1.50 -5.09
C THR A 152 5.57 -0.80 -6.44
N MET A 153 4.45 -0.38 -7.08
CA MET A 153 4.50 0.42 -8.32
C MET A 153 5.25 1.74 -8.13
N LEU A 154 5.02 2.44 -7.02
CA LEU A 154 5.68 3.70 -6.70
C LEU A 154 7.19 3.55 -6.44
N THR A 155 7.63 2.40 -5.92
CA THR A 155 9.06 2.11 -5.72
C THR A 155 9.80 1.97 -7.06
N ALA A 156 9.08 1.52 -8.10
CA ALA A 156 9.63 1.34 -9.45
C ALA A 156 9.40 2.55 -10.38
N CYS A 157 8.85 3.66 -9.86
CA CYS A 157 8.56 4.85 -10.65
C CYS A 157 9.85 5.58 -11.05
N ASP A 158 9.95 5.98 -12.32
CA ASP A 158 10.98 6.91 -12.79
C ASP A 158 10.57 8.35 -12.44
N TRP A 159 10.94 8.77 -11.24
CA TRP A 159 10.56 10.06 -10.67
C TRP A 159 11.09 11.24 -11.45
N ARG A 160 12.26 11.13 -12.10
CA ARG A 160 12.83 12.21 -12.91
C ARG A 160 12.02 12.47 -14.18
N SER A 161 11.40 11.44 -14.73
CA SER A 161 10.47 11.57 -15.85
C SER A 161 9.12 12.19 -15.44
N VAL A 162 8.78 12.19 -14.15
CA VAL A 162 7.56 12.84 -13.63
C VAL A 162 7.75 14.35 -13.53
N ALA A 163 8.84 14.79 -12.87
CA ALA A 163 9.18 16.21 -12.77
C ALA A 163 10.68 16.40 -12.43
N PRO A 164 11.32 17.47 -12.95
CA PRO A 164 12.77 17.67 -12.80
C PRO A 164 13.23 17.95 -11.37
N ASP A 165 12.35 18.41 -10.50
CA ASP A 165 12.60 18.67 -9.08
C ASP A 165 12.54 17.41 -8.21
N LEU A 166 12.02 16.29 -8.73
CA LEU A 166 11.91 15.05 -7.98
C LEU A 166 13.23 14.24 -8.06
N PRO A 167 13.77 13.75 -6.92
CA PRO A 167 14.94 12.90 -6.95
C PRO A 167 14.63 11.51 -7.52
N ALA A 168 15.58 10.90 -8.21
CA ALA A 168 15.39 9.57 -8.81
C ALA A 168 15.02 8.49 -7.77
N ASP A 169 15.50 8.65 -6.54
CA ASP A 169 15.29 7.78 -5.40
C ASP A 169 14.27 8.34 -4.40
N LEU A 170 13.23 9.03 -4.88
CA LEU A 170 12.20 9.66 -4.04
C LEU A 170 11.61 8.67 -3.02
N VAL A 171 11.25 7.47 -3.45
CA VAL A 171 10.82 6.39 -2.56
C VAL A 171 12.02 5.53 -2.18
N LYS A 172 12.40 5.54 -0.91
CA LYS A 172 13.57 4.81 -0.40
C LYS A 172 13.30 3.32 -0.23
N ALA A 173 12.08 3.00 0.21
CA ALA A 173 11.65 1.62 0.43
C ALA A 173 10.15 1.49 0.40
N ALA A 174 9.68 0.25 0.20
CA ALA A 174 8.29 -0.12 0.34
C ALA A 174 8.10 -1.29 1.33
N LEU A 175 6.99 -1.24 2.09
CA LEU A 175 6.46 -2.36 2.87
C LEU A 175 5.13 -2.78 2.24
N SER A 176 5.13 -3.91 1.55
CA SER A 176 3.96 -4.42 0.83
C SER A 176 3.37 -5.61 1.59
N ILE A 177 2.21 -5.40 2.19
CA ILE A 177 1.48 -6.41 2.97
C ILE A 177 0.43 -7.04 2.07
N SER A 178 0.51 -8.36 1.84
CA SER A 178 -0.40 -9.13 0.97
C SER A 178 -0.57 -8.52 -0.42
N GLY A 179 0.52 -7.99 -0.98
CA GLY A 179 0.51 -7.27 -2.25
C GLY A 179 0.28 -8.16 -3.47
N LEU A 180 -0.07 -7.53 -4.57
CA LEU A 180 -0.28 -8.16 -5.87
C LEU A 180 0.79 -7.67 -6.84
N TYR A 181 1.52 -8.57 -7.47
CA TYR A 181 2.69 -8.22 -8.29
C TYR A 181 2.57 -8.68 -9.73
N GLU A 182 1.59 -9.53 -10.02
CA GLU A 182 1.15 -9.93 -11.36
C GLU A 182 -0.38 -9.84 -11.43
N LEU A 183 -0.91 -8.98 -12.31
CA LEU A 183 -2.35 -8.72 -12.38
C LEU A 183 -3.07 -9.57 -13.44
N GLU A 184 -2.37 -10.33 -14.27
CA GLU A 184 -2.99 -11.19 -15.28
C GLU A 184 -4.04 -12.16 -14.69
N PRO A 185 -3.81 -12.82 -13.53
CA PRO A 185 -4.80 -13.70 -12.93
C PRO A 185 -6.14 -13.02 -12.61
N LEU A 186 -6.12 -11.74 -12.19
CA LEU A 186 -7.33 -11.00 -11.82
C LEU A 186 -8.30 -10.78 -12.98
N ARG A 187 -7.83 -10.85 -14.22
CA ARG A 187 -8.68 -10.76 -15.41
C ARG A 187 -9.63 -11.94 -15.54
N HIS A 188 -9.31 -13.04 -14.88
CA HIS A 188 -10.03 -14.30 -14.94
C HIS A 188 -10.90 -14.55 -13.71
N ALA A 189 -10.91 -13.63 -12.75
CA ALA A 189 -11.74 -13.68 -11.53
C ALA A 189 -13.08 -12.97 -11.79
N PRO A 190 -14.21 -13.70 -11.94
CA PRO A 190 -15.50 -13.12 -12.28
C PRO A 190 -15.98 -12.02 -11.32
N PHE A 191 -15.65 -12.12 -10.03
CA PHE A 191 -16.07 -11.12 -9.04
C PHE A 191 -15.30 -9.78 -9.14
N LEU A 192 -14.15 -9.74 -9.85
CA LEU A 192 -13.30 -8.55 -10.01
C LEU A 192 -13.34 -8.00 -11.44
N ALA A 193 -13.38 -8.86 -12.44
CA ALA A 193 -13.18 -8.48 -13.84
C ALA A 193 -14.13 -7.35 -14.32
N PRO A 194 -15.43 -7.31 -13.95
CA PRO A 194 -16.33 -6.25 -14.36
C PRO A 194 -15.95 -4.85 -13.88
N ASP A 195 -15.37 -4.76 -12.68
CA ASP A 195 -14.97 -3.47 -12.08
C ASP A 195 -13.58 -3.04 -12.54
N LEU A 196 -12.62 -3.97 -12.58
CA LEU A 196 -11.24 -3.65 -12.90
C LEU A 196 -11.02 -3.42 -14.40
N LYS A 197 -11.81 -4.04 -15.27
CA LYS A 197 -11.77 -3.91 -16.74
C LYS A 197 -10.35 -4.05 -17.31
N LEU A 198 -9.53 -4.92 -16.72
CA LEU A 198 -8.14 -5.13 -17.11
C LEU A 198 -8.06 -5.83 -18.46
N GLY A 199 -7.47 -5.17 -19.44
CA GLY A 199 -6.99 -5.82 -20.67
C GLY A 199 -5.66 -6.54 -20.44
N ARG A 200 -5.28 -7.44 -21.37
CA ARG A 200 -3.98 -8.17 -21.27
C ARG A 200 -2.80 -7.20 -21.16
N GLU A 201 -2.78 -6.16 -21.98
CA GLU A 201 -1.68 -5.20 -22.00
C GLU A 201 -1.64 -4.33 -20.75
N SER A 202 -2.79 -3.85 -20.26
CA SER A 202 -2.84 -3.08 -19.01
C SER A 202 -2.46 -3.95 -17.81
N ALA A 203 -2.91 -5.21 -17.73
CA ALA A 203 -2.48 -6.13 -16.70
C ALA A 203 -0.95 -6.31 -16.71
N ARG A 204 -0.35 -6.46 -17.92
CA ARG A 204 1.11 -6.58 -18.07
C ARG A 204 1.86 -5.33 -17.58
N ARG A 205 1.40 -4.13 -18.01
CA ARG A 205 2.03 -2.85 -17.63
C ARG A 205 1.86 -2.51 -16.14
N LEU A 206 0.84 -3.04 -15.49
CA LEU A 206 0.54 -2.82 -14.09
C LEU A 206 1.03 -3.95 -13.17
N SER A 207 1.89 -4.82 -13.66
CA SER A 207 2.46 -5.95 -12.90
C SER A 207 3.90 -5.66 -12.49
N PRO A 208 4.17 -5.25 -11.24
CA PRO A 208 5.52 -4.92 -10.77
C PRO A 208 6.55 -6.03 -10.98
N ALA A 209 6.15 -7.30 -10.90
CA ALA A 209 7.04 -8.43 -11.14
C ALA A 209 7.61 -8.50 -12.58
N ARG A 210 7.10 -7.67 -13.49
CA ARG A 210 7.60 -7.55 -14.87
C ARG A 210 8.57 -6.40 -15.08
N PHE A 211 8.81 -5.61 -14.04
CA PHE A 211 9.73 -4.49 -14.10
C PHE A 211 11.15 -4.93 -13.73
N ALA A 212 12.14 -4.17 -14.20
CA ALA A 212 13.49 -4.28 -13.67
C ALA A 212 13.47 -3.96 -12.15
N PRO A 213 14.34 -4.61 -11.36
CA PRO A 213 14.45 -4.29 -9.93
C PRO A 213 14.73 -2.79 -9.73
N PRO A 214 13.97 -2.10 -8.86
CA PRO A 214 14.18 -0.68 -8.59
C PRO A 214 15.43 -0.44 -7.75
N GLY A 215 15.85 0.82 -7.67
CA GLY A 215 16.91 1.23 -6.76
C GLY A 215 16.48 1.25 -5.29
N GLY A 216 15.18 1.31 -5.00
CA GLY A 216 14.62 1.23 -3.66
C GLY A 216 14.47 -0.20 -3.15
N SER A 217 14.33 -0.35 -1.84
CA SER A 217 14.17 -1.67 -1.20
C SER A 217 12.69 -2.05 -1.06
N LEU A 218 12.40 -3.35 -1.09
CA LEU A 218 11.07 -3.90 -0.85
C LEU A 218 11.10 -4.90 0.32
N VAL A 219 10.13 -4.78 1.22
CA VAL A 219 9.78 -5.84 2.17
C VAL A 219 8.39 -6.35 1.81
N THR A 220 8.23 -7.66 1.70
CA THR A 220 6.95 -8.31 1.44
C THR A 220 6.47 -9.08 2.67
N VAL A 221 5.18 -8.99 2.94
CA VAL A 221 4.52 -9.73 4.02
C VAL A 221 3.31 -10.46 3.44
N VAL A 222 3.06 -11.68 3.89
CA VAL A 222 1.86 -12.46 3.57
C VAL A 222 1.37 -13.16 4.83
N GLY A 223 0.06 -13.27 5.01
CA GLY A 223 -0.51 -14.09 6.07
C GLY A 223 -0.42 -15.58 5.75
N GLY A 224 -0.10 -16.40 6.74
CA GLY A 224 0.07 -17.85 6.55
C GLY A 224 -1.20 -18.58 6.12
N GLU A 225 -2.38 -18.01 6.39
CA GLU A 225 -3.69 -18.56 6.02
C GLU A 225 -4.27 -17.93 4.74
N GLU A 226 -3.47 -17.15 4.01
CA GLU A 226 -3.90 -16.62 2.71
C GLU A 226 -3.97 -17.72 1.64
N SER A 227 -4.57 -17.41 0.49
CA SER A 227 -4.67 -18.37 -0.61
C SER A 227 -3.31 -18.67 -1.24
N GLU A 228 -3.22 -19.79 -1.96
CA GLU A 228 -2.03 -20.18 -2.72
C GLU A 228 -1.55 -19.05 -3.65
N GLU A 229 -2.48 -18.30 -4.22
CA GLU A 229 -2.16 -17.19 -5.12
C GLU A 229 -1.46 -16.04 -4.40
N PHE A 230 -1.85 -15.66 -3.18
CA PHE A 230 -1.12 -14.62 -2.43
C PHE A 230 0.29 -15.08 -2.06
N HIS A 231 0.47 -16.35 -1.69
CA HIS A 231 1.80 -16.93 -1.49
C HIS A 231 2.61 -16.96 -2.79
N ARG A 232 1.98 -17.33 -3.92
CA ARG A 232 2.62 -17.28 -5.24
C ARG A 232 3.04 -15.85 -5.61
N GLN A 233 2.19 -14.85 -5.38
CA GLN A 233 2.50 -13.45 -5.62
C GLN A 233 3.75 -13.00 -4.82
N ALA A 234 3.81 -13.32 -3.54
CA ALA A 234 4.96 -13.00 -2.69
C ALA A 234 6.25 -13.70 -3.16
N ALA A 235 6.17 -14.97 -3.58
CA ALA A 235 7.30 -15.69 -4.14
C ALA A 235 7.76 -15.10 -5.49
N LEU A 236 6.81 -14.71 -6.34
CA LEU A 236 7.05 -14.15 -7.67
C LEU A 236 7.86 -12.86 -7.60
N ILE A 237 7.47 -11.92 -6.76
CA ILE A 237 8.19 -10.63 -6.66
C ILE A 237 9.58 -10.81 -6.08
N ARG A 238 9.77 -11.73 -5.13
CA ARG A 238 11.09 -12.09 -4.60
C ARG A 238 12.00 -12.62 -5.71
N GLN A 239 11.47 -13.48 -6.55
CA GLN A 239 12.23 -14.03 -7.69
C GLN A 239 12.54 -12.92 -8.72
N ALA A 240 11.58 -12.06 -9.03
CA ALA A 240 11.71 -11.04 -10.06
C ALA A 240 12.67 -9.91 -9.66
N TRP A 241 12.62 -9.47 -8.40
CA TRP A 241 13.40 -8.32 -7.93
C TRP A 241 14.66 -8.71 -7.12
N GLY A 242 14.84 -9.99 -6.81
CA GLY A 242 16.06 -10.52 -6.21
C GLY A 242 16.51 -9.74 -4.96
N ALA A 243 17.72 -9.18 -5.01
CA ALA A 243 18.34 -8.46 -3.90
C ALA A 243 17.60 -7.16 -3.49
N SER A 244 16.73 -6.59 -4.33
CA SER A 244 15.91 -5.45 -3.95
C SER A 244 14.81 -5.85 -2.95
N VAL A 245 14.46 -7.14 -2.81
CA VAL A 245 13.57 -7.64 -1.76
C VAL A 245 14.42 -8.01 -0.53
N ILE A 246 14.54 -7.07 0.39
CA ILE A 246 15.42 -7.18 1.57
C ILE A 246 14.79 -7.91 2.76
N GLY A 247 13.48 -8.20 2.69
CA GLY A 247 12.74 -8.93 3.72
C GLY A 247 11.50 -9.58 3.13
N ALA A 248 11.16 -10.76 3.66
CA ALA A 248 9.95 -11.49 3.27
C ALA A 248 9.44 -12.29 4.48
N GLU A 249 8.26 -11.90 4.95
CA GLU A 249 7.64 -12.51 6.13
C GLU A 249 6.37 -13.28 5.72
N CYS A 250 6.21 -14.46 6.32
CA CYS A 250 4.95 -15.20 6.31
C CYS A 250 4.44 -15.28 7.75
N ILE A 251 3.37 -14.57 8.05
CA ILE A 251 2.87 -14.43 9.42
C ILE A 251 1.88 -15.55 9.72
N ALA A 252 2.30 -16.51 10.54
CA ALA A 252 1.47 -17.65 10.92
C ALA A 252 0.13 -17.22 11.52
N GLN A 253 -0.93 -18.00 11.26
CA GLN A 253 -2.27 -17.77 11.79
C GLN A 253 -2.87 -16.39 11.44
N ARG A 254 -2.41 -15.78 10.35
CA ARG A 254 -2.99 -14.54 9.82
C ARG A 254 -3.58 -14.79 8.44
N ASN A 255 -4.83 -14.36 8.27
CA ASN A 255 -5.49 -14.29 6.97
C ASN A 255 -5.22 -12.95 6.29
N HIS A 256 -5.72 -12.78 5.07
CA HIS A 256 -5.53 -11.58 4.25
C HIS A 256 -5.94 -10.26 4.93
N MET A 257 -6.91 -10.28 5.84
CA MET A 257 -7.38 -9.06 6.49
C MET A 257 -6.68 -8.80 7.82
N ASN A 258 -6.64 -9.82 8.71
CA ASN A 258 -6.10 -9.61 10.04
C ASN A 258 -4.56 -9.51 10.07
N VAL A 259 -3.86 -9.88 8.99
CA VAL A 259 -2.41 -9.61 8.86
C VAL A 259 -2.08 -8.12 8.93
N LEU A 260 -3.01 -7.25 8.54
CA LEU A 260 -2.82 -5.80 8.65
C LEU A 260 -2.70 -5.34 10.12
N HIS A 261 -3.28 -6.04 11.08
CA HIS A 261 -3.14 -5.72 12.49
C HIS A 261 -1.69 -5.80 12.97
N GLU A 262 -0.88 -6.64 12.31
CA GLU A 262 0.54 -6.77 12.63
C GLU A 262 1.33 -5.48 12.36
N LEU A 263 0.85 -4.61 11.48
CA LEU A 263 1.50 -3.33 11.19
C LEU A 263 1.44 -2.36 12.39
N VAL A 264 0.45 -2.50 13.25
CA VAL A 264 0.21 -1.60 14.39
C VAL A 264 0.54 -2.21 15.75
N GLN A 265 0.94 -3.48 15.79
CA GLN A 265 1.36 -4.16 17.03
C GLN A 265 2.87 -3.99 17.24
N ALA A 266 3.27 -3.32 18.30
CA ALA A 266 4.66 -2.93 18.57
C ALA A 266 5.66 -4.11 18.50
N ASP A 267 5.26 -5.29 19.00
CA ASP A 267 6.12 -6.49 19.04
C ASP A 267 6.10 -7.31 17.74
N SER A 268 5.30 -6.91 16.77
CA SER A 268 5.17 -7.63 15.50
C SER A 268 6.41 -7.45 14.61
N PRO A 269 6.83 -8.52 13.90
CA PRO A 269 7.84 -8.40 12.85
C PRO A 269 7.47 -7.36 11.78
N VAL A 270 6.18 -7.22 11.45
CA VAL A 270 5.70 -6.28 10.42
C VAL A 270 5.87 -4.84 10.88
N HIS A 271 5.50 -4.53 12.13
CA HIS A 271 5.72 -3.20 12.72
C HIS A 271 7.21 -2.85 12.77
N ARG A 272 8.04 -3.79 13.27
CA ARG A 272 9.50 -3.59 13.31
C ARG A 272 10.10 -3.36 11.93
N TRP A 273 9.61 -4.02 10.87
CA TRP A 273 10.02 -3.71 9.51
C TRP A 273 9.65 -2.28 9.11
N GLY A 274 8.43 -1.83 9.43
CA GLY A 274 8.03 -0.44 9.20
C GLY A 274 8.97 0.56 9.85
N LEU A 275 9.27 0.38 11.14
CA LEU A 275 10.21 1.23 11.88
C LEU A 275 11.63 1.19 11.28
N ARG A 276 12.12 -0.01 10.96
CA ARG A 276 13.45 -0.20 10.37
C ARG A 276 13.59 0.52 9.02
N LEU A 277 12.59 0.42 8.15
CA LEU A 277 12.61 1.10 6.86
C LEU A 277 12.61 2.63 7.01
N LEU A 278 11.95 3.15 8.04
CA LEU A 278 11.94 4.57 8.41
C LEU A 278 13.24 5.04 9.10
N GLY A 279 14.14 4.11 9.46
CA GLY A 279 15.31 4.42 10.28
C GLY A 279 14.95 4.84 11.70
N LEU A 280 13.80 4.37 12.20
CA LEU A 280 13.35 4.48 13.58
C LEU A 280 13.66 3.14 14.25
N GLN A 281 14.56 3.14 15.19
CA GLN A 281 14.83 1.95 16.03
C GLN A 281 13.98 2.06 17.29
N GLY A 282 13.30 0.97 17.61
CA GLY A 282 12.72 0.79 18.92
C GLY A 282 13.79 0.46 19.95
#